data_0013d7b3567d2403fb13ff7b01d266ef
#
_entry.id   0013d7b3567d2403fb13ff7b01d266ef
#
_cell.length_a   1.000
_cell.length_b   1.000
_cell.length_c   1.000
_cell.angle_alpha   90.00
_cell.angle_beta   90.00
_cell.angle_gamma   90.00
#
_symmetry.space_group_name_H-M   'P 1'
#
loop_
_entity.id
_entity.type
_entity.pdbx_description
1 polymer ?
#
loop_
_entity_poly.entity_id
_entity_poly.type
_entity_poly.pdbx_seq_one_letter_code
_entity_poly.pdbx_strand_id
1 'polypeptide(L)'
;HTITQNIAEASRTKAEIKVLSDVPTLVCDEQENAWSRDVIHEVDDSLIVDEFHAMGSEDFACISELVPATFYLVGAGVENPDERLPQHNPKIRFNEDVLPIGAAIYTTAVLKKLSR
;
A
#
# COMPACT_ATOMS: atom_id res chain seq x y z
N HIS A 1 -14.52 -21.44 3.32
CA HIS A 1 -15.75 -22.09 3.86
C HIS A 1 -15.79 -23.57 3.52
N THR A 2 -15.75 -23.99 2.24
CA THR A 2 -15.94 -25.39 1.79
C THR A 2 -14.97 -26.37 2.47
N ILE A 3 -13.67 -26.06 2.51
CA ILE A 3 -12.67 -26.93 3.14
C ILE A 3 -12.97 -27.13 4.62
N THR A 4 -13.28 -26.06 5.34
CA THR A 4 -13.59 -26.11 6.78
C THR A 4 -14.82 -26.95 7.07
N GLN A 5 -15.87 -26.80 6.28
CA GLN A 5 -17.10 -27.58 6.42
C GLN A 5 -16.87 -29.06 6.14
N ASN A 6 -16.14 -29.41 5.08
CA ASN A 6 -15.84 -30.78 4.73
C ASN A 6 -14.96 -31.48 5.80
N ILE A 7 -14.00 -30.78 6.39
CA ILE A 7 -13.18 -31.30 7.48
C ILE A 7 -14.05 -31.55 8.74
N ALA A 8 -14.92 -30.60 9.07
CA ALA A 8 -15.83 -30.74 10.20
C ALA A 8 -16.76 -31.95 10.02
N GLU A 9 -17.33 -32.13 8.83
CA GLU A 9 -18.18 -33.26 8.50
C GLU A 9 -17.42 -34.58 8.59
N ALA A 10 -16.21 -34.68 8.02
CA ALA A 10 -15.37 -35.86 8.09
C ALA A 10 -15.01 -36.25 9.55
N SER A 11 -14.85 -35.23 10.41
CA SER A 11 -14.56 -35.40 11.83
C SER A 11 -15.81 -35.54 12.71
N ARG A 12 -17.01 -35.57 12.12
CA ARG A 12 -18.31 -35.59 12.82
C ARG A 12 -18.46 -34.46 13.86
N THR A 13 -17.91 -33.27 13.53
CA THR A 13 -17.99 -32.04 14.33
C THR A 13 -18.78 -30.98 13.59
N LYS A 14 -19.01 -29.85 14.24
CA LYS A 14 -19.61 -28.67 13.60
C LYS A 14 -18.58 -27.54 13.55
N ALA A 15 -18.49 -26.82 12.43
CA ALA A 15 -17.70 -25.62 12.30
C ALA A 15 -18.60 -24.40 12.19
N GLU A 16 -18.33 -23.39 13.01
CA GLU A 16 -18.88 -22.05 12.87
C GLU A 16 -17.77 -21.15 12.30
N ILE A 17 -18.05 -20.47 11.20
CA ILE A 17 -17.08 -19.62 10.51
C ILE A 17 -17.57 -18.19 10.60
N LYS A 18 -16.77 -17.32 11.22
CA LYS A 18 -16.99 -15.87 11.25
C LYS A 18 -15.87 -15.19 10.49
N VAL A 19 -16.23 -14.47 9.44
CA VAL A 19 -15.31 -13.56 8.77
C VAL A 19 -15.37 -12.23 9.53
N LEU A 20 -14.27 -11.87 10.18
CA LEU A 20 -14.18 -10.64 11.00
C LEU A 20 -13.68 -9.45 10.19
N SER A 21 -12.90 -9.71 9.15
CA SER A 21 -12.38 -8.72 8.24
C SER A 21 -12.22 -9.34 6.86
N ASP A 22 -12.59 -8.62 5.84
CA ASP A 22 -12.40 -9.01 4.44
C ASP A 22 -11.87 -7.79 3.69
N VAL A 23 -10.64 -7.90 3.21
CA VAL A 23 -9.95 -6.84 2.48
C VAL A 23 -9.57 -7.39 1.11
N PRO A 24 -10.00 -6.75 0.01
CA PRO A 24 -9.68 -7.20 -1.33
C PRO A 24 -8.18 -7.04 -1.62
N THR A 25 -7.74 -7.57 -2.77
CA THR A 25 -6.39 -7.32 -3.25
C THR A 25 -6.28 -5.87 -3.70
N LEU A 26 -5.27 -5.16 -3.21
CA LEU A 26 -4.95 -3.83 -3.70
C LEU A 26 -4.39 -3.92 -5.11
N VAL A 27 -5.11 -3.35 -6.07
CA VAL A 27 -4.68 -3.24 -7.46
C VAL A 27 -4.68 -1.77 -7.83
N CYS A 28 -3.51 -1.25 -8.21
CA CYS A 28 -3.38 0.11 -8.69
C CYS A 28 -3.92 0.24 -10.11
N ASP A 29 -4.64 1.33 -10.38
CA ASP A 29 -5.09 1.66 -11.73
C ASP A 29 -3.88 2.02 -12.60
N GLU A 30 -3.81 1.46 -13.81
CA GLU A 30 -2.66 1.61 -14.71
C GLU A 30 -2.47 3.06 -15.15
N GLN A 31 -3.55 3.78 -15.44
CA GLN A 31 -3.48 5.17 -15.91
C GLN A 31 -3.10 6.12 -14.76
N GLU A 32 -3.68 5.92 -13.58
CA GLU A 32 -3.32 6.70 -12.40
C GLU A 32 -1.89 6.42 -11.96
N ASN A 33 -1.43 5.18 -12.09
CA ASN A 33 -0.06 4.81 -11.78
C ASN A 33 0.94 5.46 -12.75
N ALA A 34 0.67 5.44 -14.05
CA ALA A 34 1.50 6.11 -15.04
C ALA A 34 1.53 7.63 -14.80
N TRP A 35 0.36 8.24 -14.65
CA TRP A 35 0.27 9.68 -14.40
C TRP A 35 0.98 10.12 -13.12
N SER A 36 0.86 9.37 -12.04
CA SER A 36 1.49 9.72 -10.77
C SER A 36 3.02 9.52 -10.79
N ARG A 37 3.56 8.59 -11.60
CA ARG A 37 4.99 8.50 -11.86
C ARG A 37 5.51 9.80 -12.48
N ASP A 38 4.81 10.36 -13.47
CA ASP A 38 5.17 11.63 -14.09
C ASP A 38 5.16 12.77 -13.06
N VAL A 39 4.18 12.78 -12.15
CA VAL A 39 4.11 13.77 -11.05
C VAL A 39 5.29 13.62 -10.09
N ILE A 40 5.67 12.41 -9.75
CA ILE A 40 6.81 12.13 -8.86
C ILE A 40 8.11 12.64 -9.48
N HIS A 41 8.35 12.35 -10.75
CA HIS A 41 9.55 12.80 -11.48
C HIS A 41 9.57 14.32 -11.70
N GLU A 42 8.42 14.98 -11.79
CA GLU A 42 8.36 16.44 -11.84
C GLU A 42 8.76 17.09 -10.50
N VAL A 43 8.48 16.45 -9.39
CA VAL A 43 8.92 16.92 -8.06
C VAL A 43 10.42 16.73 -7.90
N ASP A 44 10.93 15.57 -8.26
CA ASP A 44 12.37 15.25 -8.24
C ASP A 44 12.64 14.08 -9.20
N ASP A 45 13.30 14.38 -10.32
CA ASP A 45 13.62 13.40 -11.38
C ASP A 45 14.66 12.34 -10.92
N SER A 46 15.32 12.57 -9.81
CA SER A 46 16.24 11.59 -9.22
C SER A 46 15.57 10.48 -8.43
N LEU A 47 14.26 10.61 -8.13
CA LEU A 47 13.50 9.60 -7.40
C LEU A 47 13.33 8.34 -8.25
N ILE A 48 13.68 7.19 -7.65
CA ILE A 48 13.48 5.89 -8.28
C ILE A 48 12.08 5.40 -7.93
N VAL A 49 11.29 5.09 -8.95
CA VAL A 49 9.92 4.57 -8.81
C VAL A 49 9.87 3.16 -9.40
N ASP A 50 9.97 2.17 -8.54
CA ASP A 50 9.90 0.75 -8.91
C ASP A 50 8.54 0.13 -8.61
N GLU A 51 8.25 -0.98 -9.26
CA GLU A 51 7.09 -1.80 -8.94
C GLU A 51 7.33 -2.57 -7.64
N PHE A 52 6.31 -2.62 -6.82
CA PHE A 52 6.35 -3.30 -5.54
C PHE A 52 5.18 -4.27 -5.41
N HIS A 53 5.50 -5.52 -5.09
CA HIS A 53 4.51 -6.55 -4.80
C HIS A 53 4.65 -7.01 -3.35
N ALA A 54 3.56 -6.92 -2.59
CA ALA A 54 3.52 -7.36 -1.20
C ALA A 54 2.41 -8.39 -0.98
N MET A 55 2.66 -9.31 -0.06
CA MET A 55 1.67 -10.31 0.36
C MET A 55 0.89 -9.89 1.62
N GLY A 56 1.08 -8.65 2.06
CA GLY A 56 0.31 -8.05 3.16
C GLY A 56 -1.08 -7.60 2.70
N SER A 57 -1.99 -7.45 3.65
CA SER A 57 -3.28 -6.80 3.41
C SER A 57 -3.15 -5.29 3.60
N GLU A 58 -3.87 -4.53 2.78
CA GLU A 58 -3.91 -3.07 2.80
C GLU A 58 -5.36 -2.60 2.64
N ASP A 59 -5.87 -1.86 3.61
CA ASP A 59 -7.28 -1.44 3.62
C ASP A 59 -7.63 -0.37 2.56
N PHE A 60 -6.62 0.34 2.03
CA PHE A 60 -6.78 1.20 0.86
C PHE A 60 -7.31 0.45 -0.37
N ALA A 61 -7.18 -0.88 -0.39
CA ALA A 61 -7.78 -1.73 -1.41
C ALA A 61 -9.30 -1.52 -1.54
N CYS A 62 -9.99 -1.26 -0.43
CA CYS A 62 -11.42 -0.96 -0.43
C CYS A 62 -11.73 0.36 -1.16
N ILE A 63 -10.81 1.32 -1.16
CA ILE A 63 -10.94 2.59 -1.90
C ILE A 63 -10.66 2.35 -3.38
N SER A 64 -9.64 1.57 -3.71
CA SER A 64 -9.27 1.29 -5.11
C SER A 64 -10.32 0.48 -5.87
N GLU A 65 -11.23 -0.24 -5.19
CA GLU A 65 -12.40 -0.85 -5.82
C GLU A 65 -13.50 0.14 -6.20
N LEU A 66 -13.53 1.32 -5.58
CA LEU A 66 -14.57 2.32 -5.79
C LEU A 66 -14.16 3.41 -6.79
N VAL A 67 -12.87 3.71 -6.87
CA VAL A 67 -12.34 4.76 -7.73
C VAL A 67 -10.98 4.35 -8.29
N PRO A 68 -10.60 4.79 -9.51
CA PRO A 68 -9.24 4.63 -10.02
C PRO A 68 -8.25 5.26 -9.04
N ALA A 69 -7.32 4.45 -8.55
CA ALA A 69 -6.39 4.87 -7.50
C ALA A 69 -5.02 4.23 -7.68
N THR A 70 -4.01 4.85 -7.11
CA THR A 70 -2.66 4.30 -7.00
C THR A 70 -2.14 4.43 -5.58
N PHE A 71 -1.22 3.57 -5.21
CA PHE A 71 -0.65 3.50 -3.87
C PHE A 71 0.87 3.41 -3.97
N TYR A 72 1.56 4.27 -3.24
CA TYR A 72 3.02 4.29 -3.19
C TYR A 72 3.54 4.11 -1.77
N LEU A 73 4.61 3.36 -1.66
CA LEU A 73 5.42 3.29 -0.46
C LEU A 73 6.65 4.20 -0.64
N VAL A 74 6.88 5.07 0.32
CA VAL A 74 8.05 5.94 0.33
C VAL A 74 9.13 5.30 1.18
N GLY A 75 10.32 5.14 0.60
CA GLY A 75 11.49 4.58 1.30
C GLY A 75 12.00 5.54 2.37
N ALA A 76 11.64 5.28 3.62
CA ALA A 76 12.01 6.09 4.78
C ALA A 76 12.97 5.36 5.73
N GLY A 77 13.79 4.44 5.22
CA GLY A 77 14.78 3.74 6.03
C GLY A 77 15.89 4.67 6.53
N VAL A 78 16.29 4.53 7.79
CA VAL A 78 17.46 5.22 8.33
C VAL A 78 18.75 4.83 7.59
N GLU A 79 19.77 5.69 7.61
CA GLU A 79 21.01 5.48 6.84
C GLU A 79 21.70 4.16 7.19
N ASN A 80 21.85 3.88 8.48
CA ASN A 80 22.47 2.64 8.95
C ASN A 80 21.54 1.43 8.71
N PRO A 81 21.89 0.50 7.79
CA PRO A 81 21.06 -0.68 7.51
C PRO A 81 20.81 -1.57 8.74
N ASP A 82 21.76 -1.64 9.68
CA ASP A 82 21.65 -2.48 10.87
C ASP A 82 20.62 -1.94 11.89
N GLU A 83 20.22 -0.68 11.74
CA GLU A 83 19.19 -0.03 12.57
C GLU A 83 17.80 -0.08 11.92
N ARG A 84 17.71 -0.60 10.69
CA ARG A 84 16.43 -0.72 9.98
C ARG A 84 15.59 -1.83 10.56
N LEU A 85 14.46 -1.49 11.09
CA LEU A 85 13.48 -2.43 11.64
C LEU A 85 12.28 -2.54 10.71
N PRO A 86 11.60 -3.71 10.67
CA PRO A 86 10.40 -3.88 9.85
C PRO A 86 9.26 -2.97 10.34
N GLN A 87 8.35 -2.64 9.42
CA GLN A 87 7.11 -1.93 9.78
C GLN A 87 6.40 -2.63 10.95
N HIS A 88 5.70 -1.86 11.76
CA HIS A 88 5.01 -2.29 12.99
C HIS A 88 5.94 -2.71 14.14
N ASN A 89 7.25 -2.63 14.00
CA ASN A 89 8.14 -2.79 15.16
C ASN A 89 8.02 -1.54 16.06
N PRO A 90 7.80 -1.70 17.39
CA PRO A 90 7.60 -0.55 18.30
C PRO A 90 8.84 0.34 18.44
N LYS A 91 9.98 -0.10 17.97
CA LYS A 91 11.25 0.66 17.99
C LYS A 91 11.67 1.17 16.61
N ILE A 92 10.80 1.05 15.60
CA ILE A 92 11.10 1.53 14.26
C ILE A 92 11.42 3.04 14.29
N ARG A 93 12.39 3.41 13.48
CA ARG A 93 12.75 4.81 13.23
C ARG A 93 12.72 5.06 11.73
N PHE A 94 12.27 6.24 11.35
CA PHE A 94 12.21 6.68 9.96
C PHE A 94 13.19 7.81 9.73
N ASN A 95 13.71 7.91 8.51
CA ASN A 95 14.37 9.11 8.05
C ASN A 95 13.30 10.18 7.76
N GLU A 96 13.29 11.24 8.55
CA GLU A 96 12.29 12.32 8.44
C GLU A 96 12.51 13.23 7.24
N ASP A 97 13.69 13.18 6.58
CA ASP A 97 13.99 13.94 5.37
C ASP A 97 13.06 13.59 4.19
N VAL A 98 12.35 12.45 4.26
CA VAL A 98 11.37 12.07 3.25
C VAL A 98 10.02 12.80 3.39
N LEU A 99 9.74 13.42 4.53
CA LEU A 99 8.45 14.09 4.78
C LEU A 99 8.18 15.24 3.81
N PRO A 100 9.14 16.16 3.55
CA PRO A 100 8.96 17.20 2.54
C PRO A 100 8.74 16.66 1.14
N ILE A 101 9.39 15.56 0.78
CA ILE A 101 9.24 14.90 -0.53
C ILE A 101 7.81 14.38 -0.69
N GLY A 102 7.33 13.61 0.28
CA GLY A 102 5.95 13.12 0.28
C GLY A 102 4.92 14.25 0.20
N ALA A 103 5.10 15.30 0.98
CA ALA A 103 4.23 16.47 0.96
C ALA A 103 4.22 17.18 -0.40
N ALA A 104 5.39 17.32 -1.04
CA ALA A 104 5.52 17.93 -2.36
C ALA A 104 4.81 17.09 -3.45
N ILE A 105 4.97 15.76 -3.41
CA ILE A 105 4.29 14.84 -4.35
C ILE A 105 2.78 14.97 -4.23
N TYR A 106 2.22 14.89 -3.01
CA TYR A 106 0.77 15.05 -2.79
C TYR A 106 0.27 16.42 -3.25
N THR A 107 0.96 17.49 -2.90
CA THR A 107 0.58 18.84 -3.28
C THR A 107 0.56 19.01 -4.79
N THR A 108 1.61 18.56 -5.48
CA THR A 108 1.71 18.64 -6.94
C THR A 108 0.61 17.81 -7.61
N ALA A 109 0.34 16.60 -7.11
CA ALA A 109 -0.73 15.75 -7.62
C ALA A 109 -2.10 16.43 -7.52
N VAL A 110 -2.43 16.99 -6.35
CA VAL A 110 -3.71 17.70 -6.13
C VAL A 110 -3.83 18.91 -7.05
N LEU A 111 -2.81 19.75 -7.12
CA LEU A 111 -2.84 20.94 -7.98
C LEU A 111 -3.02 20.58 -9.45
N LYS A 112 -2.35 19.53 -9.93
CA LYS A 112 -2.50 19.05 -11.31
C LYS A 112 -3.87 18.45 -11.61
N LYS A 113 -4.47 17.74 -10.66
CA LYS A 113 -5.84 17.22 -10.82
C LYS A 113 -6.89 18.33 -10.85
N LEU A 114 -6.73 19.36 -10.04
CA LEU A 114 -7.67 20.49 -9.96
C LEU A 114 -7.53 21.50 -11.10
N SER A 115 -6.41 21.48 -11.82
CA SER A 115 -6.17 22.40 -12.96
C SER A 115 -6.53 21.80 -14.34
N ARG A 116 -7.15 20.64 -14.35
CA ARG A 116 -7.65 19.97 -15.57
C ARG A 116 -9.04 20.39 -15.95
#